data_54545ba837f45f5f6b2da1f8bc645ded
#
_entry.id   54545ba837f45f5f6b2da1f8bc645ded
#
_cell.length_a   1.000
_cell.length_b   1.000
_cell.length_c   1.000
_cell.angle_alpha   90.00
_cell.angle_beta   90.00
_cell.angle_gamma   90.00
#
_symmetry.space_group_name_H-M   'P 1'
#
loop_
_entity.id
_entity.type
_entity.pdbx_description
1 polymer ?
#
loop_
_entity_poly.entity_id
_entity_poly.type
_entity_poly.pdbx_seq_one_letter_code
_entity_poly.pdbx_strand_id
1 'polypeptide(L)'
;MSASFPRLIAGVALLTTIAFSPASSFAQIPVASSARTIPTEVEQSEGRVTQIIARAEDHFRKGKLNLEDNKREQAREEFDRAVDSILESGFDVRASQRLQTYYLELVERIYREEVPLQQQTAPISTQLVAQNTQTQDAKPAPPSQIGFRDQKFEPSPLDELSKLVLTPDEQRVDEKDLLALEQAQKNVNFTFTLNPLIQQFINYYQGRNRGTMENGLRRSGQYMRLARKIFAEEGVPVDITWLGQVESAWKPKAMSWAAASGLWQFVPATGRTYGLRQNAYIDERNSFEQATRASARHLKDLAKRYNGNWELAMAAYNTGAGNIDRAISRAGTANFWMIYPYIAQETRNYVPNILAVILIAKNPEKYGFKGIKADAPMSYDVVQVPSATGLQLVADATDTNIDYIRMLNPELKRDITPRGDTYNVRIPAGRAKQFASLIQRIPPERRETARLISVAPGEDWQSVANRTGINISQLQSWNTGIELKGATKLVAPNSSVKLTKWVRATSAQSTAAPAAGLDKVRARKGDTIASIAAARNLDANDVARLNGISVDTELRAGQEIKIPSRTTAPSRRR
;
A
#
# COMPACT_ATOMS: atom_id res chain seq x y z
N MET A 1 34.07 7.24 68.64
CA MET A 1 34.70 5.99 69.07
C MET A 1 35.09 5.32 67.79
N SER A 2 36.28 5.54 67.35
CA SER A 2 37.57 4.84 67.52
C SER A 2 37.48 3.46 66.89
N ALA A 3 38.17 3.17 65.92
CA ALA A 3 39.60 3.02 65.56
C ALA A 3 39.67 1.62 64.89
N SER A 4 40.50 1.16 64.02
CA SER A 4 41.83 1.57 63.59
C SER A 4 42.28 0.62 62.48
N PHE A 5 43.04 1.08 61.56
CA PHE A 5 44.04 0.33 60.76
C PHE A 5 45.15 -0.26 61.69
N PRO A 6 45.97 -1.24 61.22
CA PRO A 6 47.13 -0.95 60.39
C PRO A 6 47.54 -2.12 59.44
N ARG A 7 48.21 -1.87 58.32
CA ARG A 7 49.65 -1.76 57.96
C ARG A 7 50.52 -2.96 58.45
N LEU A 8 51.41 -3.53 57.72
CA LEU A 8 52.54 -3.21 56.85
C LEU A 8 53.40 -4.49 56.65
N ILE A 9 54.18 -4.55 55.65
CA ILE A 9 55.62 -4.65 55.33
C ILE A 9 55.97 -5.93 54.60
N ALA A 10 56.44 -6.00 53.41
CA ALA A 10 57.74 -5.67 52.78
C ALA A 10 58.84 -6.71 53.00
N GLY A 11 59.54 -7.01 51.94
CA GLY A 11 60.93 -7.42 51.97
C GLY A 11 61.30 -8.56 51.03
N VAL A 12 61.89 -8.22 49.91
CA VAL A 12 63.32 -8.11 49.57
C VAL A 12 64.00 -9.43 49.18
N ALA A 13 64.26 -9.56 47.86
CA ALA A 13 65.50 -9.78 47.11
C ALA A 13 66.48 -10.95 47.53
N LEU A 14 67.02 -11.64 46.58
CA LEU A 14 68.43 -11.72 46.12
C LEU A 14 68.67 -12.95 45.23
N LEU A 15 69.03 -12.76 44.03
CA LEU A 15 70.25 -12.96 43.23
C LEU A 15 71.02 -14.32 43.34
N THR A 16 71.43 -14.74 42.16
CA THR A 16 72.68 -15.44 41.71
C THR A 16 72.50 -16.98 41.47
N THR A 17 73.03 -17.61 40.49
CA THR A 17 74.07 -17.44 39.46
C THR A 17 74.01 -18.63 38.50
N ILE A 18 74.25 -18.37 37.24
CA ILE A 18 74.96 -19.04 36.15
C ILE A 18 75.41 -20.49 36.34
N ALA A 19 75.09 -21.39 35.40
CA ALA A 19 76.02 -22.34 34.82
C ALA A 19 75.59 -22.93 33.50
N PHE A 20 76.51 -23.07 32.62
CA PHE A 20 76.55 -23.40 31.17
C PHE A 20 76.17 -24.86 30.83
N SER A 21 75.40 -25.01 29.70
CA SER A 21 75.49 -25.91 28.52
C SER A 21 75.72 -27.42 28.69
N PRO A 22 75.38 -28.32 27.74
CA PRO A 22 75.24 -28.10 26.30
C PRO A 22 74.02 -28.78 25.60
N ALA A 23 73.91 -28.46 24.35
CA ALA A 23 72.93 -28.85 23.34
C ALA A 23 72.59 -30.34 23.24
N SER A 24 71.30 -30.61 23.06
CA SER A 24 70.80 -31.79 22.36
C SER A 24 69.61 -31.32 21.46
N SER A 25 69.86 -31.45 20.16
CA SER A 25 68.89 -31.18 19.11
C SER A 25 67.76 -32.21 19.15
N PHE A 26 66.57 -31.80 19.56
CA PHE A 26 65.36 -32.53 19.24
C PHE A 26 64.51 -31.67 18.28
N ALA A 27 64.23 -32.26 17.13
CA ALA A 27 63.37 -31.71 16.11
C ALA A 27 61.99 -31.41 16.73
N GLN A 28 61.64 -30.13 16.82
CA GLN A 28 60.28 -29.70 17.16
C GLN A 28 59.40 -29.85 15.91
N ILE A 29 58.43 -30.74 15.98
CA ILE A 29 57.29 -30.76 15.07
C ILE A 29 56.55 -29.44 15.30
N PRO A 30 56.28 -28.65 14.26
CA PRO A 30 55.48 -27.43 14.43
C PRO A 30 54.06 -27.83 14.79
N VAL A 31 53.65 -27.55 16.03
CA VAL A 31 52.25 -27.52 16.42
C VAL A 31 51.65 -26.37 15.66
N ALA A 32 50.84 -26.69 14.65
CA ALA A 32 50.01 -25.69 13.96
C ALA A 32 49.12 -25.02 15.01
N SER A 33 49.49 -23.81 15.42
CA SER A 33 48.57 -22.91 16.12
C SER A 33 47.43 -22.67 15.17
N SER A 34 46.25 -23.25 15.45
CA SER A 34 45.02 -22.86 14.81
C SER A 34 44.77 -21.38 15.16
N ALA A 35 45.29 -20.52 14.33
CA ALA A 35 44.86 -19.13 14.33
C ALA A 35 43.33 -19.15 14.10
N ARG A 36 42.56 -18.81 15.14
CA ARG A 36 41.17 -18.49 14.99
C ARG A 36 41.14 -17.26 14.06
N THR A 37 40.93 -17.51 12.79
CA THR A 37 40.59 -16.46 11.82
C THR A 37 39.34 -15.78 12.34
N ILE A 38 39.44 -14.48 12.61
CA ILE A 38 38.27 -13.64 12.89
C ILE A 38 37.44 -13.69 11.59
N PRO A 39 36.19 -14.15 11.62
CA PRO A 39 35.38 -14.21 10.41
C PRO A 39 35.30 -12.83 9.77
N THR A 40 35.41 -12.75 8.46
CA THR A 40 35.23 -11.52 7.72
C THR A 40 33.82 -10.97 7.94
N GLU A 41 33.63 -9.64 7.78
CA GLU A 41 32.29 -9.02 7.94
C GLU A 41 31.23 -9.72 7.07
N VAL A 42 31.62 -10.22 5.90
CA VAL A 42 30.75 -10.99 4.99
C VAL A 42 30.36 -12.34 5.59
N GLU A 43 31.29 -13.09 6.19
CA GLU A 43 31.00 -14.37 6.84
C GLU A 43 30.11 -14.18 8.08
N GLN A 44 30.33 -13.11 8.83
CA GLN A 44 29.47 -12.76 9.98
C GLN A 44 28.06 -12.38 9.54
N SER A 45 27.92 -11.65 8.42
CA SER A 45 26.61 -11.28 7.89
C SER A 45 25.84 -12.50 7.35
N GLU A 46 26.50 -13.40 6.64
CA GLU A 46 25.90 -14.66 6.15
C GLU A 46 25.50 -15.60 7.29
N GLY A 47 26.30 -15.68 8.36
CA GLY A 47 25.96 -16.41 9.58
C GLY A 47 24.69 -15.87 10.23
N ARG A 48 24.54 -14.54 10.33
CA ARG A 48 23.33 -13.89 10.84
C ARG A 48 22.11 -14.15 9.96
N VAL A 49 22.24 -14.03 8.65
CA VAL A 49 21.17 -14.33 7.69
C VAL A 49 20.69 -15.77 7.85
N THR A 50 21.61 -16.72 7.97
CA THR A 50 21.27 -18.13 8.19
C THR A 50 20.49 -18.34 9.49
N GLN A 51 20.85 -17.68 10.58
CA GLN A 51 20.13 -17.76 11.86
C GLN A 51 18.72 -17.14 11.78
N ILE A 52 18.58 -16.00 11.07
CA ILE A 52 17.28 -15.35 10.87
C ILE A 52 16.35 -16.28 10.08
N ILE A 53 16.83 -16.85 8.97
CA ILE A 53 16.08 -17.81 8.15
C ILE A 53 15.69 -19.03 8.96
N ALA A 54 16.61 -19.61 9.74
CA ALA A 54 16.31 -20.79 10.55
C ALA A 54 15.22 -20.53 11.60
N ARG A 55 15.23 -19.35 12.24
CA ARG A 55 14.19 -18.95 13.20
C ARG A 55 12.84 -18.76 12.53
N ALA A 56 12.81 -18.09 11.40
CA ALA A 56 11.58 -17.87 10.63
C ALA A 56 10.99 -19.21 10.15
N GLU A 57 11.82 -20.14 9.69
CA GLU A 57 11.39 -21.46 9.25
C GLU A 57 10.84 -22.33 10.39
N ASP A 58 11.42 -22.20 11.59
CA ASP A 58 10.92 -22.90 12.78
C ASP A 58 9.51 -22.45 13.16
N HIS A 59 9.27 -21.14 13.17
CA HIS A 59 7.94 -20.59 13.39
C HIS A 59 6.96 -20.99 12.29
N PHE A 60 7.36 -20.94 11.02
CA PHE A 60 6.51 -21.38 9.92
C PHE A 60 6.10 -22.85 10.06
N ARG A 61 7.04 -23.73 10.42
CA ARG A 61 6.76 -25.15 10.67
C ARG A 61 5.80 -25.36 11.83
N LYS A 62 5.96 -24.62 12.95
CA LYS A 62 5.01 -24.65 14.07
C LYS A 62 3.61 -24.18 13.65
N GLY A 63 3.53 -23.15 12.82
CA GLY A 63 2.27 -22.68 12.24
C GLY A 63 1.58 -23.77 11.44
N LYS A 64 2.30 -24.50 10.59
CA LYS A 64 1.76 -25.65 9.85
C LYS A 64 1.22 -26.76 10.76
N LEU A 65 2.00 -27.16 11.76
CA LEU A 65 1.56 -28.16 12.74
C LEU A 65 0.28 -27.74 13.46
N ASN A 66 0.20 -26.46 13.87
CA ASN A 66 -1.03 -25.92 14.46
C ASN A 66 -2.23 -25.95 13.51
N LEU A 67 -2.03 -25.75 12.20
CA LEU A 67 -3.10 -25.91 11.20
C LEU A 67 -3.56 -27.38 11.08
N GLU A 68 -2.63 -28.32 11.06
CA GLU A 68 -2.91 -29.76 11.04
C GLU A 68 -3.69 -30.19 12.28
N ASP A 69 -3.38 -29.59 13.44
CA ASP A 69 -4.11 -29.78 14.71
C ASP A 69 -5.44 -28.99 14.79
N ASN A 70 -5.85 -28.29 13.72
CA ASN A 70 -7.03 -27.42 13.65
C ASN A 70 -7.01 -26.23 14.64
N LYS A 71 -5.83 -25.83 15.10
CA LYS A 71 -5.58 -24.69 16.02
C LYS A 71 -5.28 -23.41 15.21
N ARG A 72 -6.25 -22.91 14.48
CA ARG A 72 -6.05 -21.84 13.47
C ARG A 72 -5.48 -20.54 14.04
N GLU A 73 -5.91 -20.10 15.21
CA GLU A 73 -5.40 -18.85 15.82
C GLU A 73 -3.92 -19.00 16.24
N GLN A 74 -3.56 -20.15 16.82
CA GLN A 74 -2.16 -20.44 17.18
C GLN A 74 -1.29 -20.58 15.92
N ALA A 75 -1.85 -21.12 14.84
CA ALA A 75 -1.14 -21.18 13.56
C ALA A 75 -0.83 -19.79 13.02
N ARG A 76 -1.79 -18.87 13.08
CA ARG A 76 -1.61 -17.48 12.68
C ARG A 76 -0.54 -16.76 13.49
N GLU A 77 -0.59 -16.91 14.83
CA GLU A 77 0.44 -16.33 15.69
C GLU A 77 1.85 -16.81 15.33
N GLU A 78 2.00 -18.10 15.02
CA GLU A 78 3.29 -18.64 14.61
C GLU A 78 3.71 -18.16 13.22
N PHE A 79 2.79 -18.01 12.27
CA PHE A 79 3.08 -17.40 10.97
C PHE A 79 3.47 -15.92 11.08
N ASP A 80 2.80 -15.18 11.96
CA ASP A 80 3.17 -13.79 12.24
C ASP A 80 4.56 -13.69 12.85
N ARG A 81 4.90 -14.57 13.83
CA ARG A 81 6.25 -14.66 14.41
C ARG A 81 7.31 -15.05 13.38
N ALA A 82 6.96 -15.87 12.38
CA ALA A 82 7.88 -16.19 11.30
C ALA A 82 8.26 -14.96 10.49
N VAL A 83 7.30 -14.11 10.14
CA VAL A 83 7.52 -12.84 9.45
C VAL A 83 8.27 -11.85 10.33
N ASP A 84 7.84 -11.68 11.58
CA ASP A 84 8.44 -10.75 12.54
C ASP A 84 9.90 -11.10 12.86
N SER A 85 10.25 -12.40 12.92
CA SER A 85 11.65 -12.81 13.13
C SER A 85 12.59 -12.34 12.04
N ILE A 86 12.10 -12.02 10.83
CA ILE A 86 12.88 -11.43 9.76
C ILE A 86 12.85 -9.91 9.85
N LEU A 87 11.65 -9.31 9.91
CA LEU A 87 11.48 -7.85 9.89
C LEU A 87 12.05 -7.16 11.13
N GLU A 88 11.95 -7.81 12.31
CA GLU A 88 12.46 -7.30 13.58
C GLU A 88 13.88 -7.77 13.91
N SER A 89 14.55 -8.48 13.00
CA SER A 89 15.91 -9.01 13.22
C SER A 89 16.98 -7.94 13.44
N GLY A 90 16.69 -6.69 13.10
CA GLY A 90 17.68 -5.61 13.05
C GLY A 90 18.68 -5.75 11.90
N PHE A 91 18.45 -6.68 10.98
CA PHE A 91 19.24 -6.86 9.76
C PHE A 91 18.48 -6.22 8.59
N ASP A 92 19.19 -5.47 7.75
CA ASP A 92 18.56 -4.97 6.51
C ASP A 92 18.35 -6.15 5.55
N VAL A 93 17.11 -6.56 5.39
CA VAL A 93 16.72 -7.68 4.52
C VAL A 93 17.20 -7.48 3.09
N ARG A 94 17.32 -6.23 2.63
CA ARG A 94 17.80 -5.89 1.28
C ARG A 94 19.31 -6.02 1.13
N ALA A 95 20.05 -6.00 2.24
CA ALA A 95 21.49 -6.18 2.21
C ALA A 95 21.89 -7.63 1.85
N SER A 96 20.95 -8.58 1.92
CA SER A 96 21.15 -9.97 1.54
C SER A 96 20.08 -10.42 0.55
N GLN A 97 20.48 -10.70 -0.69
CA GLN A 97 19.61 -11.27 -1.74
C GLN A 97 18.97 -12.58 -1.26
N ARG A 98 19.72 -13.41 -0.53
CA ARG A 98 19.25 -14.68 0.03
C ARG A 98 18.11 -14.46 1.05
N LEU A 99 18.25 -13.51 1.98
CA LEU A 99 17.23 -13.22 2.97
C LEU A 99 15.99 -12.59 2.33
N GLN A 100 16.18 -11.71 1.37
CA GLN A 100 15.08 -11.09 0.62
C GLN A 100 14.26 -12.14 -0.15
N THR A 101 14.92 -13.04 -0.87
CA THR A 101 14.26 -14.12 -1.61
C THR A 101 13.48 -15.03 -0.66
N TYR A 102 14.13 -15.47 0.43
CA TYR A 102 13.48 -16.30 1.43
C TYR A 102 12.26 -15.61 2.07
N TYR A 103 12.36 -14.32 2.38
CA TYR A 103 11.24 -13.56 2.95
C TYR A 103 10.01 -13.56 2.02
N LEU A 104 10.22 -13.28 0.73
CA LEU A 104 9.13 -13.28 -0.25
C LEU A 104 8.50 -14.66 -0.42
N GLU A 105 9.32 -15.71 -0.46
CA GLU A 105 8.84 -17.10 -0.50
C GLU A 105 8.07 -17.48 0.77
N LEU A 106 8.54 -17.06 1.95
CA LEU A 106 7.86 -17.32 3.23
C LEU A 106 6.47 -16.70 3.25
N VAL A 107 6.34 -15.43 2.86
CA VAL A 107 5.05 -14.74 2.80
C VAL A 107 4.08 -15.45 1.84
N GLU A 108 4.57 -15.93 0.68
CA GLU A 108 3.77 -16.69 -0.27
C GLU A 108 3.35 -18.07 0.30
N ARG A 109 4.26 -18.76 0.99
CA ARG A 109 3.98 -20.04 1.65
C ARG A 109 2.91 -19.89 2.73
N ILE A 110 3.03 -18.88 3.59
CA ILE A 110 2.03 -18.57 4.63
C ILE A 110 0.65 -18.32 3.98
N TYR A 111 0.61 -17.52 2.93
CA TYR A 111 -0.63 -17.23 2.20
C TYR A 111 -1.30 -18.50 1.65
N ARG A 112 -0.52 -19.44 1.10
CA ARG A 112 -1.04 -20.72 0.58
C ARG A 112 -1.63 -21.61 1.68
N GLU A 113 -1.02 -21.64 2.86
CA GLU A 113 -1.50 -22.43 4.01
C GLU A 113 -2.78 -21.82 4.61
N GLU A 114 -2.92 -20.49 4.64
CA GLU A 114 -4.10 -19.82 5.20
C GLU A 114 -5.33 -19.85 4.28
N VAL A 115 -5.15 -20.03 2.96
CA VAL A 115 -6.26 -20.10 2.00
C VAL A 115 -6.72 -21.54 1.85
N PRO A 116 -7.95 -21.90 2.27
CA PRO A 116 -8.44 -23.27 2.17
C PRO A 116 -8.42 -23.79 0.72
N LEU A 117 -7.87 -24.97 0.52
CA LEU A 117 -7.77 -25.70 -0.77
C LEU A 117 -9.11 -25.91 -1.48
N GLN A 118 -10.24 -25.81 -0.79
CA GLN A 118 -11.60 -25.96 -1.37
C GLN A 118 -11.97 -24.94 -2.45
N GLN A 119 -11.18 -23.90 -2.66
CA GLN A 119 -11.39 -22.91 -3.73
C GLN A 119 -10.49 -23.13 -4.96
N GLN A 120 -9.63 -24.14 -4.97
CA GLN A 120 -8.74 -24.47 -6.10
C GLN A 120 -9.35 -25.46 -7.10
N THR A 121 -10.48 -26.07 -6.81
CA THR A 121 -11.15 -27.03 -7.70
C THR A 121 -12.22 -26.38 -8.57
N ALA A 122 -11.86 -25.39 -9.38
CA ALA A 122 -12.50 -25.21 -10.67
C ALA A 122 -11.56 -25.87 -11.71
N PRO A 123 -12.04 -26.77 -12.57
CA PRO A 123 -11.19 -27.43 -13.55
C PRO A 123 -10.64 -26.37 -14.52
N ILE A 124 -9.39 -26.04 -14.38
CA ILE A 124 -8.62 -25.38 -15.44
C ILE A 124 -8.54 -26.43 -16.53
N SER A 125 -9.19 -26.16 -17.65
CA SER A 125 -9.13 -27.03 -18.83
C SER A 125 -7.65 -27.28 -19.19
N THR A 126 -7.25 -28.52 -19.16
CA THR A 126 -5.91 -29.07 -19.39
C THR A 126 -5.38 -28.84 -20.82
N GLN A 127 -5.96 -27.92 -21.59
CA GLN A 127 -5.60 -27.67 -22.99
C GLN A 127 -4.69 -26.45 -23.25
N LEU A 128 -4.24 -25.73 -22.22
CA LEU A 128 -3.37 -24.57 -22.41
C LEU A 128 -1.94 -24.73 -21.85
N VAL A 129 -1.55 -25.92 -21.40
CA VAL A 129 -0.21 -26.17 -20.82
C VAL A 129 0.76 -26.84 -21.82
N ALA A 130 0.33 -27.18 -23.03
CA ALA A 130 1.14 -27.97 -23.98
C ALA A 130 1.81 -27.14 -25.11
N GLN A 131 1.84 -25.83 -25.06
CA GLN A 131 2.59 -25.02 -26.05
C GLN A 131 3.28 -23.84 -25.38
N ASN A 132 4.42 -24.06 -24.73
CA ASN A 132 5.51 -23.11 -24.62
C ASN A 132 6.69 -23.72 -23.83
N THR A 133 7.29 -24.75 -24.41
CA THR A 133 8.67 -25.16 -24.10
C THR A 133 9.53 -24.75 -25.28
N GLN A 134 10.06 -23.57 -25.25
CA GLN A 134 11.34 -23.13 -25.87
C GLN A 134 11.39 -21.60 -25.90
N THR A 135 12.05 -21.02 -24.88
CA THR A 135 12.99 -19.89 -25.07
C THR A 135 13.76 -19.71 -23.75
N GLN A 136 15.00 -20.14 -23.77
CA GLN A 136 16.04 -19.72 -22.83
C GLN A 136 16.27 -18.22 -23.07
N ASP A 137 16.46 -17.47 -21.97
CA ASP A 137 16.71 -16.04 -21.81
C ASP A 137 15.50 -15.20 -21.38
N ALA A 138 14.79 -15.67 -20.38
CA ALA A 138 13.88 -14.81 -19.62
C ALA A 138 14.59 -14.35 -18.33
N LYS A 139 14.89 -13.03 -18.25
CA LYS A 139 15.14 -12.33 -17.01
C LYS A 139 14.15 -12.81 -15.94
N PRO A 140 14.55 -13.16 -14.71
CA PRO A 140 13.63 -13.65 -13.70
C PRO A 140 12.47 -12.64 -13.58
N ALA A 141 11.25 -13.14 -13.77
CA ALA A 141 10.06 -12.37 -13.58
C ALA A 141 10.07 -11.85 -12.13
N PRO A 142 9.64 -10.60 -11.87
CA PRO A 142 9.47 -10.13 -10.51
C PRO A 142 8.57 -11.10 -9.76
N PRO A 143 8.81 -11.31 -8.45
CA PRO A 143 8.07 -12.28 -7.66
C PRO A 143 6.58 -12.13 -7.90
N SER A 144 5.92 -13.24 -8.17
CA SER A 144 4.52 -13.30 -8.55
C SER A 144 3.68 -12.51 -7.54
N GLN A 145 2.93 -11.56 -8.05
CA GLN A 145 2.08 -10.69 -7.25
C GLN A 145 1.07 -11.55 -6.50
N ILE A 146 1.31 -11.73 -5.20
CA ILE A 146 0.59 -12.68 -4.36
C ILE A 146 -0.92 -12.36 -4.42
N GLY A 147 -1.68 -13.24 -5.07
CA GLY A 147 -3.13 -13.26 -5.05
C GLY A 147 -3.87 -12.19 -5.85
N PHE A 148 -3.19 -11.36 -6.63
CA PHE A 148 -3.80 -10.31 -7.44
C PHE A 148 -3.69 -10.65 -8.93
N ARG A 149 -4.68 -11.33 -9.48
CA ARG A 149 -4.78 -11.48 -10.93
C ARG A 149 -5.03 -10.12 -11.56
N ASP A 150 -4.18 -9.74 -12.52
CA ASP A 150 -4.32 -8.55 -13.38
C ASP A 150 -4.25 -7.17 -12.68
N GLN A 151 -3.90 -7.08 -11.40
CA GLN A 151 -3.66 -5.79 -10.76
C GLN A 151 -2.20 -5.35 -10.95
N LYS A 152 -2.03 -4.16 -11.51
CA LYS A 152 -0.72 -3.50 -11.55
C LYS A 152 -0.50 -2.78 -10.22
N PHE A 153 0.55 -3.18 -9.50
CA PHE A 153 1.01 -2.47 -8.32
C PHE A 153 1.97 -1.37 -8.73
N GLU A 154 1.91 -0.27 -8.01
CA GLU A 154 2.86 0.82 -8.14
C GLU A 154 3.91 0.69 -7.02
N PRO A 155 5.21 0.96 -7.29
CA PRO A 155 6.22 0.91 -6.25
C PRO A 155 5.92 1.94 -5.17
N SER A 156 6.20 1.57 -3.91
CA SER A 156 6.12 2.49 -2.78
C SER A 156 7.29 3.47 -2.83
N PRO A 157 7.07 4.78 -2.58
CA PRO A 157 8.17 5.74 -2.41
C PRO A 157 9.05 5.41 -1.20
N LEU A 158 8.55 4.64 -0.24
CA LEU A 158 9.30 4.13 0.90
C LEU A 158 10.52 3.31 0.47
N ASP A 159 10.41 2.57 -0.65
CA ASP A 159 11.50 1.74 -1.16
C ASP A 159 12.77 2.53 -1.52
N GLU A 160 12.64 3.81 -1.81
CA GLU A 160 13.76 4.70 -2.11
C GLU A 160 14.49 5.20 -0.85
N LEU A 161 13.81 5.26 0.30
CA LEU A 161 14.37 5.86 1.53
C LEU A 161 15.59 5.11 2.08
N SER A 162 15.67 3.80 1.89
CA SER A 162 16.80 2.99 2.35
C SER A 162 18.10 3.33 1.62
N LYS A 163 18.00 3.82 0.38
CA LYS A 163 19.13 4.17 -0.49
C LYS A 163 19.34 5.69 -0.59
N LEU A 164 18.43 6.46 -0.02
CA LEU A 164 18.44 7.91 -0.15
C LEU A 164 19.64 8.52 0.59
N VAL A 165 20.50 9.16 -0.18
CA VAL A 165 21.56 10.05 0.30
C VAL A 165 21.25 11.45 -0.22
N LEU A 166 21.20 12.42 0.68
CA LEU A 166 20.99 13.81 0.34
C LEU A 166 22.25 14.40 -0.29
N THR A 167 22.08 15.17 -1.35
CA THR A 167 23.18 15.84 -2.04
C THR A 167 23.75 17.00 -1.19
N PRO A 168 24.98 17.48 -1.45
CA PRO A 168 25.52 18.62 -0.72
C PRO A 168 24.63 19.87 -0.76
N ASP A 169 23.93 20.12 -1.88
CA ASP A 169 22.99 21.23 -2.01
C ASP A 169 21.73 21.03 -1.16
N GLU A 170 21.21 19.81 -1.10
CA GLU A 170 20.08 19.47 -0.22
C GLU A 170 20.44 19.56 1.26
N GLN A 171 21.70 19.34 1.61
CA GLN A 171 22.20 19.41 3.00
C GLN A 171 22.46 20.85 3.49
N ARG A 172 22.44 21.86 2.60
CA ARG A 172 22.63 23.26 3.00
C ARG A 172 21.44 23.73 3.81
N VAL A 173 21.72 24.27 4.99
CA VAL A 173 20.73 24.84 5.91
C VAL A 173 21.28 26.12 6.47
N ASP A 174 20.60 27.23 6.21
CA ASP A 174 20.96 28.53 6.73
C ASP A 174 20.26 28.80 8.06
N GLU A 175 20.76 29.77 8.83
CA GLU A 175 20.15 30.22 10.09
C GLU A 175 18.69 30.67 9.89
N LYS A 176 18.40 31.32 8.76
CA LYS A 176 17.04 31.74 8.37
C LYS A 176 16.09 30.56 8.22
N ASP A 177 16.60 29.44 7.70
CA ASP A 177 15.81 28.20 7.52
C ASP A 177 15.45 27.62 8.89
N LEU A 178 16.38 27.61 9.85
CA LEU A 178 16.14 27.12 11.20
C LEU A 178 15.09 27.96 11.93
N LEU A 179 15.19 29.28 11.83
CA LEU A 179 14.18 30.20 12.37
C LEU A 179 12.80 29.99 11.70
N ALA A 180 12.78 29.74 10.40
CA ALA A 180 11.55 29.45 9.67
C ALA A 180 10.94 28.11 10.09
N LEU A 181 11.76 27.10 10.40
CA LEU A 181 11.32 25.81 10.96
C LEU A 181 10.71 25.98 12.34
N GLU A 182 11.35 26.73 13.21
CA GLU A 182 10.88 27.03 14.56
C GLU A 182 9.49 27.69 14.54
N GLN A 183 9.29 28.65 13.64
CA GLN A 183 7.99 29.28 13.44
C GLN A 183 6.95 28.27 12.90
N ALA A 184 7.34 27.42 11.95
CA ALA A 184 6.45 26.46 11.33
C ALA A 184 6.02 25.34 12.30
N GLN A 185 6.91 24.91 13.20
CA GLN A 185 6.63 23.90 14.23
C GLN A 185 5.43 24.27 15.11
N LYS A 186 5.27 25.55 15.44
CA LYS A 186 4.16 26.07 16.28
C LYS A 186 2.77 25.76 15.71
N ASN A 187 2.69 25.51 14.41
CA ASN A 187 1.43 25.18 13.72
C ASN A 187 1.15 23.67 13.63
N VAL A 188 2.06 22.81 14.10
CA VAL A 188 1.86 21.36 14.11
C VAL A 188 1.17 20.93 15.40
N ASN A 189 0.23 20.01 15.33
CA ASN A 189 -0.62 19.64 16.47
C ASN A 189 -0.03 18.55 17.39
N PHE A 190 1.28 18.36 17.32
CA PHE A 190 2.07 17.56 18.27
C PHE A 190 3.47 18.13 18.39
N THR A 191 4.17 17.77 19.47
CA THR A 191 5.54 18.23 19.71
C THR A 191 6.55 17.29 19.09
N PHE A 192 7.60 17.83 18.51
CA PHE A 192 8.78 17.11 18.00
C PHE A 192 10.04 17.95 18.17
N THR A 193 11.20 17.34 18.10
CA THR A 193 12.48 18.01 18.24
C THR A 193 12.91 18.61 16.90
N LEU A 194 13.26 19.90 16.89
CA LEU A 194 13.83 20.53 15.69
C LEU A 194 15.22 19.97 15.40
N ASN A 195 15.44 19.64 14.14
CA ASN A 195 16.72 19.16 13.66
C ASN A 195 16.96 19.67 12.23
N PRO A 196 18.18 20.11 11.87
CA PRO A 196 18.52 20.59 10.52
C PRO A 196 18.16 19.60 9.42
N LEU A 197 18.18 18.29 9.71
CA LEU A 197 17.82 17.24 8.75
C LEU A 197 16.39 17.40 8.23
N ILE A 198 15.48 17.99 9.00
CA ILE A 198 14.10 18.27 8.54
C ILE A 198 14.13 19.27 7.38
N GLN A 199 14.95 20.35 7.51
CA GLN A 199 15.12 21.32 6.43
C GLN A 199 15.77 20.69 5.19
N GLN A 200 16.73 19.80 5.38
CA GLN A 200 17.38 19.08 4.28
C GLN A 200 16.37 18.24 3.48
N PHE A 201 15.39 17.60 4.14
CA PHE A 201 14.28 16.93 3.46
C PHE A 201 13.30 17.90 2.80
N ILE A 202 13.10 19.11 3.34
CA ILE A 202 12.35 20.15 2.65
C ILE A 202 13.07 20.53 1.34
N ASN A 203 14.39 20.74 1.38
CA ASN A 203 15.21 21.05 0.21
C ASN A 203 15.12 19.93 -0.84
N TYR A 204 15.18 18.66 -0.41
CA TYR A 204 14.99 17.49 -1.26
C TYR A 204 13.62 17.52 -1.99
N TYR A 205 12.53 17.85 -1.29
CA TYR A 205 11.22 17.99 -1.91
C TYR A 205 11.07 19.24 -2.77
N GLN A 206 11.77 20.31 -2.47
CA GLN A 206 11.79 21.50 -3.34
C GLN A 206 12.60 21.27 -4.62
N GLY A 207 13.56 20.36 -4.57
CA GLY A 207 14.47 19.98 -5.65
C GLY A 207 14.04 18.73 -6.42
N ARG A 208 14.90 17.71 -6.38
CA ARG A 208 14.77 16.50 -7.25
C ARG A 208 13.53 15.66 -6.99
N ASN A 209 12.91 15.72 -5.81
CA ASN A 209 11.68 14.96 -5.53
C ASN A 209 10.41 15.82 -5.54
N ARG A 210 10.50 16.97 -6.19
CA ARG A 210 9.39 17.93 -6.28
C ARG A 210 8.12 17.32 -6.84
N GLY A 211 8.23 16.55 -7.91
CA GLY A 211 7.08 15.92 -8.56
C GLY A 211 6.32 14.94 -7.65
N THR A 212 7.04 14.20 -6.79
CA THR A 212 6.40 13.29 -5.81
C THR A 212 5.60 14.08 -4.78
N MET A 213 6.13 15.22 -4.31
CA MET A 213 5.42 16.07 -3.36
C MET A 213 4.20 16.75 -3.98
N GLU A 214 4.32 17.31 -5.18
CA GLU A 214 3.22 17.93 -5.90
C GLU A 214 2.08 16.95 -6.17
N ASN A 215 2.41 15.76 -6.69
CA ASN A 215 1.45 14.70 -6.91
C ASN A 215 0.79 14.22 -5.61
N GLY A 216 1.57 14.13 -4.53
CA GLY A 216 1.06 13.74 -3.23
C GLY A 216 0.13 14.79 -2.62
N LEU A 217 0.49 16.07 -2.68
CA LEU A 217 -0.39 17.17 -2.24
C LEU A 217 -1.72 17.14 -3.00
N ARG A 218 -1.67 16.89 -4.31
CA ARG A 218 -2.87 16.78 -5.13
C ARG A 218 -3.73 15.58 -4.74
N ARG A 219 -3.14 14.35 -4.72
CA ARG A 219 -3.88 13.11 -4.41
C ARG A 219 -4.42 13.07 -2.99
N SER A 220 -3.71 13.68 -2.04
CA SER A 220 -4.14 13.71 -0.64
C SER A 220 -5.56 14.26 -0.47
N GLY A 221 -6.02 15.14 -1.36
CA GLY A 221 -7.37 15.66 -1.35
C GLY A 221 -8.45 14.59 -1.36
N GLN A 222 -8.21 13.46 -2.03
CA GLN A 222 -9.17 12.36 -2.08
C GLN A 222 -9.38 11.69 -0.72
N TYR A 223 -8.33 11.57 0.09
CA TYR A 223 -8.31 10.75 1.30
C TYR A 223 -8.23 11.57 2.60
N MET A 224 -7.66 12.77 2.55
CA MET A 224 -7.27 13.54 3.73
C MET A 224 -8.45 13.85 4.66
N ARG A 225 -9.64 14.16 4.12
CA ARG A 225 -10.84 14.41 4.92
C ARG A 225 -11.20 13.19 5.77
N LEU A 226 -11.19 12.00 5.17
CA LEU A 226 -11.48 10.73 5.83
C LEU A 226 -10.38 10.39 6.85
N ALA A 227 -9.12 10.50 6.44
CA ALA A 227 -7.97 10.17 7.29
C ALA A 227 -7.94 11.03 8.55
N ARG A 228 -8.07 12.35 8.43
CA ARG A 228 -8.11 13.26 9.58
C ARG A 228 -9.27 12.99 10.51
N LYS A 229 -10.46 12.68 9.98
CA LYS A 229 -11.61 12.31 10.79
C LYS A 229 -11.30 11.07 11.63
N ILE A 230 -10.78 10.01 11.01
CA ILE A 230 -10.47 8.74 11.68
C ILE A 230 -9.34 8.92 12.71
N PHE A 231 -8.27 9.65 12.37
CA PHE A 231 -7.17 9.92 13.29
C PHE A 231 -7.65 10.70 14.52
N ALA A 232 -8.51 11.70 14.33
CA ALA A 232 -9.13 12.44 15.46
C ALA A 232 -10.02 11.53 16.32
N GLU A 233 -10.83 10.66 15.73
CA GLU A 233 -11.66 9.68 16.43
C GLU A 233 -10.84 8.72 17.28
N GLU A 234 -9.68 8.28 16.79
CA GLU A 234 -8.77 7.38 17.52
C GLU A 234 -7.85 8.14 18.51
N GLY A 235 -7.85 9.47 18.50
CA GLY A 235 -7.04 10.30 19.41
C GLY A 235 -5.58 10.45 18.97
N VAL A 236 -5.30 10.33 17.67
CA VAL A 236 -3.99 10.54 17.07
C VAL A 236 -3.91 11.94 16.47
N PRO A 237 -2.80 12.68 16.63
CA PRO A 237 -2.61 14.00 16.04
C PRO A 237 -2.87 13.97 14.54
N VAL A 238 -3.79 14.83 14.07
CA VAL A 238 -4.26 14.78 12.67
C VAL A 238 -3.17 15.15 11.64
N ASP A 239 -2.13 15.83 12.05
CA ASP A 239 -1.01 16.15 11.14
C ASP A 239 -0.17 14.90 10.82
N ILE A 240 -0.18 13.87 11.68
CA ILE A 240 0.50 12.59 11.41
C ILE A 240 -0.15 11.83 10.22
N THR A 241 -1.36 12.20 9.79
CA THR A 241 -1.94 11.65 8.56
C THR A 241 -1.02 11.80 7.34
N TRP A 242 -0.11 12.79 7.34
CA TRP A 242 0.86 12.98 6.27
C TRP A 242 1.93 11.88 6.18
N LEU A 243 1.99 10.97 7.15
CA LEU A 243 2.73 9.71 7.04
C LEU A 243 2.33 8.94 5.77
N GLY A 244 1.05 8.95 5.38
CA GLY A 244 0.59 8.35 4.13
C GLY A 244 1.27 8.89 2.85
N GLN A 245 1.81 10.12 2.89
CA GLN A 245 2.62 10.65 1.79
C GLN A 245 3.95 9.91 1.67
N VAL A 246 4.60 9.63 2.78
CA VAL A 246 5.90 8.95 2.81
C VAL A 246 5.73 7.47 2.49
N GLU A 247 4.65 6.85 2.99
CA GLU A 247 4.35 5.45 2.77
C GLU A 247 4.01 5.12 1.32
N SER A 248 3.13 5.90 0.70
CA SER A 248 2.56 5.54 -0.60
C SER A 248 2.46 6.69 -1.60
N ALA A 249 2.79 7.93 -1.22
CA ALA A 249 2.40 9.14 -1.95
C ALA A 249 0.89 9.15 -2.28
N TRP A 250 0.07 8.66 -1.36
CA TRP A 250 -1.39 8.51 -1.48
C TRP A 250 -1.84 7.63 -2.65
N LYS A 251 -1.08 6.58 -2.96
CA LYS A 251 -1.41 5.58 -3.96
C LYS A 251 -2.07 4.37 -3.29
N PRO A 252 -3.36 4.10 -3.52
CA PRO A 252 -4.09 3.03 -2.83
C PRO A 252 -3.62 1.62 -3.22
N LYS A 253 -2.91 1.48 -4.33
CA LYS A 253 -2.34 0.22 -4.82
C LYS A 253 -0.81 0.21 -4.76
N ALA A 254 -0.21 1.04 -3.90
CA ALA A 254 1.21 0.97 -3.65
C ALA A 254 1.56 -0.36 -2.96
N MET A 255 2.64 -0.98 -3.43
CA MET A 255 3.18 -2.19 -2.82
C MET A 255 4.69 -2.04 -2.71
N SER A 256 5.22 -2.28 -1.50
CA SER A 256 6.65 -2.28 -1.27
C SER A 256 7.28 -3.64 -1.59
N TRP A 257 8.61 -3.67 -1.68
CA TRP A 257 9.38 -4.90 -1.81
C TRP A 257 9.11 -5.91 -0.67
N ALA A 258 8.72 -5.44 0.52
CA ALA A 258 8.37 -6.25 1.68
C ALA A 258 6.90 -6.70 1.71
N ALA A 259 6.20 -6.65 0.56
CA ALA A 259 4.78 -6.95 0.43
C ALA A 259 3.86 -6.09 1.32
N ALA A 260 4.35 -4.94 1.82
CA ALA A 260 3.50 -3.95 2.44
C ALA A 260 2.59 -3.32 1.38
N SER A 261 1.32 -3.07 1.70
CA SER A 261 0.31 -2.70 0.71
C SER A 261 -0.60 -1.57 1.18
N GLY A 262 -1.08 -0.79 0.21
CA GLY A 262 -2.08 0.24 0.40
C GLY A 262 -1.52 1.59 0.82
N LEU A 263 -2.41 2.52 1.18
CA LEU A 263 -2.05 3.90 1.58
C LEU A 263 -1.07 3.96 2.75
N TRP A 264 -1.19 3.00 3.68
CA TRP A 264 -0.52 2.94 4.97
C TRP A 264 0.55 1.86 5.06
N GLN A 265 0.81 1.17 3.95
CA GLN A 265 1.87 0.16 3.79
C GLN A 265 1.93 -0.87 4.92
N PHE A 266 0.78 -1.43 5.29
CA PHE A 266 0.77 -2.55 6.23
C PHE A 266 1.43 -3.78 5.62
N VAL A 267 2.38 -4.38 6.34
CA VAL A 267 2.80 -5.76 6.09
C VAL A 267 1.67 -6.71 6.52
N PRO A 268 1.59 -7.94 5.94
CA PRO A 268 0.48 -8.85 6.21
C PRO A 268 0.23 -9.13 7.69
N ALA A 269 1.27 -9.42 8.46
CA ALA A 269 1.17 -9.74 9.88
C ALA A 269 0.61 -8.57 10.70
N THR A 270 1.24 -7.39 10.62
CA THR A 270 0.77 -6.20 11.34
C THR A 270 -0.66 -5.83 10.94
N GLY A 271 -1.00 -5.96 9.64
CA GLY A 271 -2.37 -5.74 9.19
C GLY A 271 -3.38 -6.63 9.92
N ARG A 272 -3.08 -7.91 10.08
CA ARG A 272 -3.95 -8.85 10.82
C ARG A 272 -4.09 -8.49 12.30
N THR A 273 -2.98 -8.12 12.96
CA THR A 273 -3.00 -7.68 14.36
C THR A 273 -3.96 -6.51 14.58
N TYR A 274 -4.09 -5.62 13.60
CA TYR A 274 -5.02 -4.49 13.65
C TYR A 274 -6.36 -4.77 12.96
N GLY A 275 -6.71 -6.05 12.73
CA GLY A 275 -8.01 -6.51 12.28
C GLY A 275 -8.26 -6.37 10.77
N LEU A 276 -7.21 -6.15 9.96
CA LEU A 276 -7.34 -6.10 8.50
C LEU A 276 -7.42 -7.51 7.92
N ARG A 277 -8.59 -7.86 7.41
CA ARG A 277 -8.85 -9.17 6.82
C ARG A 277 -8.11 -9.33 5.49
N GLN A 278 -7.52 -10.51 5.32
CA GLN A 278 -6.80 -10.89 4.11
C GLN A 278 -7.20 -12.32 3.74
N ASN A 279 -7.77 -12.49 2.55
CA ASN A 279 -8.16 -13.80 2.03
C ASN A 279 -8.15 -13.82 0.50
N ALA A 280 -8.70 -14.87 -0.11
CA ALA A 280 -8.76 -15.03 -1.57
C ALA A 280 -9.59 -13.95 -2.31
N TYR A 281 -10.46 -13.22 -1.61
CA TYR A 281 -11.37 -12.23 -2.18
C TYR A 281 -10.99 -10.80 -1.83
N ILE A 282 -10.50 -10.57 -0.60
CA ILE A 282 -10.24 -9.24 -0.06
C ILE A 282 -8.84 -9.14 0.54
N ASP A 283 -8.30 -7.90 0.49
CA ASP A 283 -7.14 -7.47 1.23
C ASP A 283 -7.43 -6.07 1.80
N GLU A 284 -7.87 -6.00 3.06
CA GLU A 284 -8.31 -4.76 3.69
C GLU A 284 -7.16 -3.79 3.99
N ARG A 285 -5.90 -4.18 3.78
CA ARG A 285 -4.77 -3.25 3.81
C ARG A 285 -4.90 -2.16 2.74
N ASN A 286 -5.64 -2.45 1.66
CA ASN A 286 -5.96 -1.50 0.60
C ASN A 286 -7.26 -0.72 0.85
N SER A 287 -8.05 -1.05 1.88
CA SER A 287 -9.29 -0.34 2.19
C SER A 287 -9.00 1.04 2.77
N PHE A 288 -9.66 2.07 2.23
CA PHE A 288 -9.47 3.45 2.68
C PHE A 288 -9.80 3.64 4.16
N GLU A 289 -10.88 3.05 4.64
CA GLU A 289 -11.42 3.25 5.99
C GLU A 289 -10.73 2.33 6.99
N GLN A 290 -10.73 1.01 6.71
CA GLN A 290 -10.19 0.01 7.61
C GLN A 290 -8.69 0.20 7.81
N ALA A 291 -7.93 0.35 6.73
CA ALA A 291 -6.49 0.56 6.83
C ALA A 291 -6.13 1.89 7.52
N THR A 292 -6.89 2.97 7.27
CA THR A 292 -6.68 4.24 7.97
C THR A 292 -6.94 4.09 9.48
N ARG A 293 -8.00 3.38 9.87
CA ARG A 293 -8.30 3.14 11.29
C ARG A 293 -7.25 2.24 11.95
N ALA A 294 -6.82 1.21 11.25
CA ALA A 294 -5.74 0.34 11.69
C ALA A 294 -4.44 1.12 11.89
N SER A 295 -4.07 2.01 10.94
CA SER A 295 -2.88 2.88 11.05
C SER A 295 -2.96 3.82 12.26
N ALA A 296 -4.11 4.46 12.47
CA ALA A 296 -4.29 5.33 13.63
C ALA A 296 -4.15 4.56 14.95
N ARG A 297 -4.74 3.36 15.06
CA ARG A 297 -4.62 2.50 16.25
C ARG A 297 -3.18 2.03 16.47
N HIS A 298 -2.51 1.59 15.42
CA HIS A 298 -1.10 1.19 15.49
C HIS A 298 -0.23 2.33 16.00
N LEU A 299 -0.34 3.53 15.42
CA LEU A 299 0.38 4.72 15.88
C LEU A 299 0.07 5.08 17.33
N LYS A 300 -1.19 4.97 17.75
CA LYS A 300 -1.62 5.19 19.14
C LYS A 300 -0.95 4.23 20.12
N ASP A 301 -0.93 2.94 19.78
CA ASP A 301 -0.31 1.90 20.62
C ASP A 301 1.21 2.13 20.72
N LEU A 302 1.86 2.48 19.61
CA LEU A 302 3.27 2.84 19.58
C LEU A 302 3.54 4.11 20.41
N ALA A 303 2.73 5.16 20.27
CA ALA A 303 2.87 6.36 21.07
C ALA A 303 2.70 6.08 22.57
N LYS A 304 1.73 5.23 22.93
CA LYS A 304 1.55 4.78 24.33
C LYS A 304 2.78 4.04 24.84
N ARG A 305 3.39 3.16 24.02
CA ARG A 305 4.63 2.46 24.36
C ARG A 305 5.78 3.42 24.67
N TYR A 306 5.87 4.54 23.95
CA TYR A 306 6.95 5.52 24.10
C TYR A 306 6.50 6.80 24.84
N ASN A 307 5.55 6.69 25.76
CA ASN A 307 5.10 7.79 26.64
C ASN A 307 4.69 9.05 25.87
N GLY A 308 4.03 8.92 24.74
CA GLY A 308 3.56 10.02 23.89
C GLY A 308 4.62 10.59 22.95
N ASN A 309 5.79 9.98 22.84
CA ASN A 309 6.82 10.41 21.89
C ASN A 309 6.47 9.95 20.47
N TRP A 310 5.95 10.90 19.67
CA TRP A 310 5.50 10.63 18.30
C TRP A 310 6.65 10.35 17.33
N GLU A 311 7.86 10.90 17.56
CA GLU A 311 9.04 10.62 16.74
C GLU A 311 9.44 9.14 16.87
N LEU A 312 9.46 8.60 18.10
CA LEU A 312 9.71 7.17 18.35
C LEU A 312 8.56 6.30 17.83
N ALA A 313 7.32 6.75 17.96
CA ALA A 313 6.16 6.03 17.43
C ALA A 313 6.21 5.90 15.90
N MET A 314 6.52 6.99 15.18
CA MET A 314 6.72 6.97 13.74
C MET A 314 7.91 6.08 13.34
N ALA A 315 9.03 6.16 14.06
CA ALA A 315 10.18 5.29 13.83
C ALA A 315 9.81 3.81 14.00
N ALA A 316 9.07 3.48 15.07
CA ALA A 316 8.61 2.12 15.33
C ALA A 316 7.55 1.62 14.34
N TYR A 317 6.74 2.51 13.79
CA TYR A 317 5.81 2.19 12.71
C TYR A 317 6.56 1.64 11.47
N ASN A 318 7.69 2.25 11.12
CA ASN A 318 8.50 1.86 9.97
C ASN A 318 9.30 0.56 10.22
N THR A 319 10.02 0.47 11.36
CA THR A 319 11.01 -0.60 11.57
C THR A 319 10.59 -1.66 12.61
N GLY A 320 9.42 -1.49 13.23
CA GLY A 320 8.97 -2.32 14.35
C GLY A 320 9.48 -1.83 15.71
N ALA A 321 8.63 -1.98 16.74
CA ALA A 321 8.94 -1.54 18.11
C ALA A 321 10.19 -2.22 18.69
N GLY A 322 10.40 -3.51 18.40
CA GLY A 322 11.57 -4.25 18.91
C GLY A 322 12.91 -3.65 18.45
N ASN A 323 13.00 -3.12 17.24
CA ASN A 323 14.20 -2.44 16.75
C ASN A 323 14.45 -1.12 17.49
N ILE A 324 13.40 -0.36 17.75
CA ILE A 324 13.50 0.90 18.50
C ILE A 324 13.87 0.63 19.97
N ASP A 325 13.29 -0.38 20.60
CA ASP A 325 13.63 -0.74 21.98
C ASP A 325 15.11 -1.13 22.12
N ARG A 326 15.65 -1.91 21.17
CA ARG A 326 17.08 -2.24 21.13
C ARG A 326 17.96 -1.00 20.96
N ALA A 327 17.54 -0.06 20.11
CA ALA A 327 18.25 1.18 19.90
C ALA A 327 18.22 2.07 21.16
N ILE A 328 17.08 2.18 21.84
CA ILE A 328 16.91 2.86 23.13
C ILE A 328 17.84 2.24 24.20
N SER A 329 17.86 0.90 24.30
CA SER A 329 18.74 0.21 25.26
C SER A 329 20.22 0.47 24.99
N ARG A 330 20.63 0.58 23.72
CA ARG A 330 22.02 0.88 23.34
C ARG A 330 22.39 2.37 23.60
N ALA A 331 21.47 3.26 23.36
CA ALA A 331 21.69 4.70 23.54
C ALA A 331 21.49 5.17 24.99
N GLY A 332 20.83 4.36 25.84
CA GLY A 332 20.48 4.71 27.22
C GLY A 332 19.39 5.78 27.33
N THR A 333 18.68 6.09 26.25
CA THR A 333 17.69 7.17 26.23
C THR A 333 16.60 6.93 25.18
N ALA A 334 15.36 7.33 25.49
CA ALA A 334 14.19 7.27 24.60
C ALA A 334 14.04 8.59 23.80
N ASN A 335 15.09 9.01 23.11
CA ASN A 335 15.09 10.18 22.23
C ASN A 335 15.48 9.75 20.82
N PHE A 336 14.63 10.06 19.82
CA PHE A 336 14.83 9.64 18.43
C PHE A 336 16.20 10.05 17.87
N TRP A 337 16.63 11.29 18.12
CA TRP A 337 17.87 11.81 17.58
C TRP A 337 19.13 11.23 18.26
N MET A 338 18.97 10.75 19.49
CA MET A 338 20.04 10.06 20.22
C MET A 338 20.15 8.58 19.82
N ILE A 339 19.04 7.93 19.47
CA ILE A 339 19.05 6.55 18.95
C ILE A 339 19.39 6.48 17.47
N TYR A 340 19.43 7.61 16.76
CA TYR A 340 19.66 7.70 15.32
C TYR A 340 20.86 6.87 14.81
N PRO A 341 22.03 6.80 15.46
CA PRO A 341 23.15 5.96 15.00
C PRO A 341 22.87 4.44 15.06
N TYR A 342 21.89 4.02 15.85
CA TYR A 342 21.61 2.59 16.16
C TYR A 342 20.42 2.04 15.37
N ILE A 343 19.82 2.81 14.48
CA ILE A 343 18.69 2.40 13.66
C ILE A 343 19.06 2.35 12.17
N ALA A 344 18.27 1.61 11.38
CA ALA A 344 18.49 1.46 9.95
C ALA A 344 18.40 2.79 9.18
N GLN A 345 19.12 2.91 8.06
CA GLN A 345 19.13 4.11 7.21
C GLN A 345 17.73 4.51 6.75
N GLU A 346 16.88 3.55 6.42
CA GLU A 346 15.48 3.80 6.07
C GLU A 346 14.76 4.54 7.18
N THR A 347 14.84 4.06 8.41
CA THR A 347 14.21 4.67 9.59
C THR A 347 14.83 6.02 9.95
N ARG A 348 16.15 6.17 9.74
CA ARG A 348 16.84 7.48 9.88
C ARG A 348 16.24 8.53 8.96
N ASN A 349 15.95 8.17 7.73
CA ASN A 349 15.36 9.07 6.74
C ASN A 349 13.85 9.25 6.95
N TYR A 350 13.17 8.27 7.54
CA TYR A 350 11.71 8.21 7.61
C TYR A 350 11.10 9.33 8.45
N VAL A 351 11.53 9.49 9.71
CA VAL A 351 10.95 10.48 10.62
C VAL A 351 11.20 11.92 10.16
N PRO A 352 12.46 12.34 9.83
CA PRO A 352 12.69 13.69 9.30
C PRO A 352 11.89 13.98 8.03
N ASN A 353 11.74 12.97 7.17
CA ASN A 353 10.94 13.07 5.94
C ASN A 353 9.47 13.35 6.23
N ILE A 354 8.84 12.62 7.17
CA ILE A 354 7.45 12.86 7.57
C ILE A 354 7.30 14.29 8.13
N LEU A 355 8.20 14.72 9.00
CA LEU A 355 8.16 16.06 9.56
C LEU A 355 8.29 17.14 8.49
N ALA A 356 9.18 16.96 7.50
CA ALA A 356 9.30 17.86 6.35
C ALA A 356 8.00 17.90 5.52
N VAL A 357 7.42 16.75 5.23
CA VAL A 357 6.14 16.65 4.51
C VAL A 357 5.01 17.37 5.26
N ILE A 358 4.91 17.17 6.58
CA ILE A 358 3.93 17.87 7.41
C ILE A 358 4.09 19.38 7.28
N LEU A 359 5.31 19.90 7.43
CA LEU A 359 5.59 21.33 7.37
C LEU A 359 5.27 21.91 5.99
N ILE A 360 5.66 21.25 4.91
CA ILE A 360 5.31 21.64 3.54
C ILE A 360 3.79 21.66 3.36
N ALA A 361 3.11 20.63 3.81
CA ALA A 361 1.66 20.48 3.61
C ALA A 361 0.83 21.47 4.43
N LYS A 362 1.35 21.96 5.55
CA LYS A 362 0.72 23.05 6.36
C LYS A 362 0.73 24.38 5.63
N ASN A 363 1.77 24.67 4.85
CA ASN A 363 1.88 25.89 4.07
C ASN A 363 2.64 25.66 2.75
N PRO A 364 2.01 25.00 1.76
CA PRO A 364 2.69 24.60 0.53
C PRO A 364 3.29 25.78 -0.24
N GLU A 365 2.60 26.92 -0.27
CA GLU A 365 3.05 28.10 -1.02
C GLU A 365 4.36 28.70 -0.46
N LYS A 366 4.52 28.69 0.88
CA LYS A 366 5.75 29.11 1.55
C LYS A 366 6.97 28.30 1.07
N TYR A 367 6.76 27.01 0.80
CA TYR A 367 7.80 26.11 0.33
C TYR A 367 7.86 25.97 -1.21
N GLY A 368 7.22 26.91 -1.93
CA GLY A 368 7.30 26.97 -3.39
C GLY A 368 6.32 26.07 -4.15
N PHE A 369 5.41 25.37 -3.45
CA PHE A 369 4.35 24.54 -4.05
C PHE A 369 3.09 25.36 -4.31
N LYS A 370 3.19 26.32 -5.25
CA LYS A 370 2.10 27.24 -5.57
C LYS A 370 1.11 26.65 -6.56
N GLY A 371 -0.17 27.00 -6.40
CA GLY A 371 -1.22 26.68 -7.37
C GLY A 371 -1.62 25.22 -7.43
N ILE A 372 -1.18 24.36 -6.48
CA ILE A 372 -1.56 22.96 -6.42
C ILE A 372 -2.99 22.87 -5.90
N LYS A 373 -3.91 22.42 -6.74
CA LYS A 373 -5.28 22.11 -6.34
C LYS A 373 -5.37 20.66 -5.93
N ALA A 374 -5.76 20.43 -4.67
CA ALA A 374 -6.05 19.09 -4.18
C ALA A 374 -7.22 18.46 -4.96
N ASP A 375 -7.13 17.16 -5.24
CA ASP A 375 -8.23 16.40 -5.85
C ASP A 375 -9.46 16.45 -4.94
N ALA A 376 -10.65 16.40 -5.52
CA ALA A 376 -11.89 16.39 -4.76
C ALA A 376 -11.96 15.17 -3.84
N PRO A 377 -12.48 15.30 -2.62
CA PRO A 377 -12.70 14.16 -1.72
C PRO A 377 -13.54 13.09 -2.42
N MET A 378 -13.16 11.82 -2.22
CA MET A 378 -13.95 10.71 -2.76
C MET A 378 -15.37 10.77 -2.22
N SER A 379 -16.33 10.64 -3.13
CA SER A 379 -17.76 10.59 -2.82
C SER A 379 -18.33 9.27 -3.34
N TYR A 380 -18.97 8.51 -2.45
CA TYR A 380 -19.56 7.22 -2.76
C TYR A 380 -20.72 6.91 -1.83
N ASP A 381 -21.64 6.07 -2.30
CA ASP A 381 -22.62 5.41 -1.45
C ASP A 381 -22.07 4.03 -1.06
N VAL A 382 -22.48 3.52 0.11
CA VAL A 382 -22.19 2.15 0.53
C VAL A 382 -23.47 1.35 0.44
N VAL A 383 -23.43 0.24 -0.29
CA VAL A 383 -24.57 -0.68 -0.42
C VAL A 383 -24.17 -2.08 0.02
N GLN A 384 -25.05 -2.73 0.78
CA GLN A 384 -24.82 -4.10 1.20
C GLN A 384 -25.32 -5.06 0.12
N VAL A 385 -24.48 -5.99 -0.27
CA VAL A 385 -24.84 -7.11 -1.14
C VAL A 385 -24.83 -8.40 -0.31
N PRO A 386 -25.90 -9.21 -0.38
CA PRO A 386 -26.09 -10.34 0.54
C PRO A 386 -25.28 -11.58 0.18
N SER A 387 -24.68 -11.62 -0.99
CA SER A 387 -23.91 -12.77 -1.49
C SER A 387 -22.95 -12.36 -2.58
N ALA A 388 -22.21 -13.33 -3.10
CA ALA A 388 -21.31 -13.12 -4.24
C ALA A 388 -21.98 -12.36 -5.38
N THR A 389 -21.49 -11.16 -5.65
CA THR A 389 -22.02 -10.24 -6.67
C THR A 389 -20.89 -9.78 -7.57
N GLY A 390 -21.05 -10.00 -8.88
CA GLY A 390 -20.06 -9.57 -9.86
C GLY A 390 -19.93 -8.05 -9.93
N LEU A 391 -18.70 -7.53 -9.96
CA LEU A 391 -18.46 -6.08 -10.04
C LEU A 391 -18.94 -5.48 -11.37
N GLN A 392 -19.00 -6.28 -12.45
CA GLN A 392 -19.60 -5.84 -13.70
C GLN A 392 -21.11 -5.58 -13.53
N LEU A 393 -21.80 -6.43 -12.78
CA LEU A 393 -23.21 -6.19 -12.45
C LEU A 393 -23.40 -4.93 -11.63
N VAL A 394 -22.51 -4.66 -10.66
CA VAL A 394 -22.53 -3.44 -9.85
C VAL A 394 -22.32 -2.22 -10.76
N ALA A 395 -21.36 -2.29 -11.67
CA ALA A 395 -21.08 -1.22 -12.63
C ALA A 395 -22.27 -0.93 -13.56
N ASP A 396 -22.87 -2.00 -14.12
CA ASP A 396 -24.04 -1.88 -14.99
C ASP A 396 -25.25 -1.30 -14.23
N ALA A 397 -25.43 -1.70 -12.96
CA ALA A 397 -26.56 -1.21 -12.13
C ALA A 397 -26.42 0.25 -11.72
N THR A 398 -25.21 0.76 -11.71
CA THR A 398 -24.90 2.15 -11.30
C THR A 398 -24.51 3.06 -12.47
N ASP A 399 -24.70 2.61 -13.71
CA ASP A 399 -24.37 3.32 -14.95
C ASP A 399 -22.91 3.81 -15.02
N THR A 400 -21.99 2.97 -14.56
CA THR A 400 -20.56 3.28 -14.56
C THR A 400 -19.74 2.13 -15.19
N ASN A 401 -18.44 2.30 -15.27
CA ASN A 401 -17.56 1.22 -15.70
C ASN A 401 -17.00 0.43 -14.51
N ILE A 402 -16.55 -0.79 -14.78
CA ILE A 402 -16.01 -1.69 -13.76
C ILE A 402 -14.73 -1.13 -13.12
N ASP A 403 -13.91 -0.37 -13.85
CA ASP A 403 -12.66 0.18 -13.33
C ASP A 403 -12.93 1.24 -12.26
N TYR A 404 -14.01 2.01 -12.40
CA TYR A 404 -14.43 2.93 -11.36
C TYR A 404 -14.92 2.20 -10.10
N ILE A 405 -15.67 1.08 -10.26
CA ILE A 405 -16.05 0.24 -9.12
C ILE A 405 -14.83 -0.38 -8.44
N ARG A 406 -13.84 -0.85 -9.21
CA ARG A 406 -12.57 -1.37 -8.67
C ARG A 406 -11.78 -0.28 -7.93
N MET A 407 -11.79 0.95 -8.45
CA MET A 407 -11.13 2.10 -7.80
C MET A 407 -11.80 2.44 -6.45
N LEU A 408 -13.12 2.38 -6.37
CA LEU A 408 -13.85 2.61 -5.12
C LEU A 408 -13.68 1.48 -4.10
N ASN A 409 -13.31 0.26 -4.55
CA ASN A 409 -13.17 -0.93 -3.73
C ASN A 409 -11.80 -1.58 -3.92
N PRO A 410 -10.70 -0.88 -3.62
CA PRO A 410 -9.35 -1.38 -3.92
C PRO A 410 -8.95 -2.60 -3.09
N GLU A 411 -9.65 -2.89 -2.02
CA GLU A 411 -9.48 -4.10 -1.21
C GLU A 411 -9.99 -5.36 -1.89
N LEU A 412 -10.86 -5.25 -2.91
CA LEU A 412 -11.34 -6.41 -3.65
C LEU A 412 -10.26 -6.92 -4.61
N LYS A 413 -9.84 -8.17 -4.43
CA LYS A 413 -8.82 -8.85 -5.24
C LYS A 413 -9.37 -9.47 -6.52
N ARG A 414 -10.70 -9.56 -6.64
CA ARG A 414 -11.42 -10.20 -7.75
C ARG A 414 -12.58 -9.32 -8.17
N ASP A 415 -13.07 -9.54 -9.38
CA ASP A 415 -14.27 -8.87 -9.91
C ASP A 415 -15.59 -9.44 -9.35
N ILE A 416 -15.55 -9.85 -8.10
CA ILE A 416 -16.67 -10.42 -7.37
C ILE A 416 -16.50 -10.17 -5.88
N THR A 417 -17.60 -9.91 -5.18
CA THR A 417 -17.60 -9.82 -3.72
C THR A 417 -17.43 -11.21 -3.07
N PRO A 418 -17.02 -11.30 -1.80
CA PRO A 418 -16.85 -12.56 -1.10
C PRO A 418 -18.08 -13.47 -1.20
N ARG A 419 -17.85 -14.78 -1.33
CA ARG A 419 -18.90 -15.80 -1.29
C ARG A 419 -19.23 -16.15 0.15
N GLY A 420 -20.50 -16.38 0.43
CA GLY A 420 -20.98 -16.85 1.73
C GLY A 420 -21.25 -15.73 2.76
N ASP A 421 -20.77 -14.51 2.52
CA ASP A 421 -20.92 -13.38 3.42
C ASP A 421 -21.62 -12.21 2.75
N THR A 422 -22.30 -11.40 3.55
CA THR A 422 -22.75 -10.07 3.12
C THR A 422 -21.53 -9.15 2.99
N TYR A 423 -21.51 -8.32 1.96
CA TYR A 423 -20.40 -7.41 1.72
C TYR A 423 -20.88 -5.99 1.44
N ASN A 424 -20.19 -5.01 2.00
CA ASN A 424 -20.43 -3.60 1.75
C ASN A 424 -19.63 -3.11 0.56
N VAL A 425 -20.30 -2.86 -0.57
CA VAL A 425 -19.67 -2.36 -1.80
C VAL A 425 -19.82 -0.85 -1.87
N ARG A 426 -18.75 -0.14 -2.19
CA ARG A 426 -18.79 1.29 -2.51
C ARG A 426 -19.16 1.45 -3.98
N ILE A 427 -20.15 2.30 -4.24
CA ILE A 427 -20.68 2.63 -5.56
C ILE A 427 -20.67 4.15 -5.76
N PRO A 428 -20.80 4.66 -6.99
CA PRO A 428 -20.90 6.11 -7.22
C PRO A 428 -21.98 6.75 -6.35
N ALA A 429 -21.67 7.92 -5.80
CA ALA A 429 -22.60 8.67 -4.93
C ALA A 429 -23.94 8.97 -5.64
N GLY A 430 -25.03 8.89 -4.86
CA GLY A 430 -26.40 9.10 -5.34
C GLY A 430 -27.00 7.92 -6.12
N ARG A 431 -26.32 6.76 -6.16
CA ARG A 431 -26.79 5.58 -6.92
C ARG A 431 -27.39 4.47 -6.06
N ALA A 432 -27.40 4.61 -4.75
CA ALA A 432 -27.85 3.55 -3.84
C ALA A 432 -29.30 3.10 -4.11
N LYS A 433 -30.24 4.03 -4.32
CA LYS A 433 -31.64 3.71 -4.59
C LYS A 433 -31.81 2.95 -5.92
N GLN A 434 -31.14 3.42 -6.98
CA GLN A 434 -31.16 2.77 -8.29
C GLN A 434 -30.57 1.35 -8.19
N PHE A 435 -29.42 1.21 -7.54
CA PHE A 435 -28.79 -0.08 -7.32
C PHE A 435 -29.72 -1.05 -6.58
N ALA A 436 -30.30 -0.63 -5.46
CA ALA A 436 -31.18 -1.45 -4.64
C ALA A 436 -32.39 -1.98 -5.43
N SER A 437 -33.05 -1.13 -6.23
CA SER A 437 -34.19 -1.52 -7.05
C SER A 437 -33.83 -2.53 -8.14
N LEU A 438 -32.64 -2.42 -8.72
CA LEU A 438 -32.17 -3.33 -9.78
C LEU A 438 -31.69 -4.67 -9.22
N ILE A 439 -30.93 -4.66 -8.12
CA ILE A 439 -30.35 -5.88 -7.57
C ILE A 439 -31.38 -6.81 -6.98
N GLN A 440 -32.51 -6.28 -6.44
CA GLN A 440 -33.62 -7.06 -5.92
C GLN A 440 -34.31 -7.91 -7.00
N ARG A 441 -34.28 -7.48 -8.26
CA ARG A 441 -34.85 -8.18 -9.41
C ARG A 441 -34.01 -9.39 -9.85
N ILE A 442 -32.78 -9.51 -9.34
CA ILE A 442 -31.81 -10.53 -9.77
C ILE A 442 -31.68 -11.56 -8.65
N PRO A 443 -32.05 -12.84 -8.91
CA PRO A 443 -31.89 -13.91 -7.94
C PRO A 443 -30.46 -14.02 -7.43
N PRO A 444 -30.23 -14.30 -6.13
CA PRO A 444 -28.88 -14.34 -5.55
C PRO A 444 -27.90 -15.23 -6.30
N GLU A 445 -28.36 -16.40 -6.76
CA GLU A 445 -27.57 -17.39 -7.50
C GLU A 445 -27.09 -16.90 -8.88
N ARG A 446 -27.70 -15.86 -9.42
CA ARG A 446 -27.32 -15.26 -10.72
C ARG A 446 -26.43 -14.03 -10.59
N ARG A 447 -26.33 -13.42 -9.43
CA ARG A 447 -25.63 -12.12 -9.23
C ARG A 447 -24.13 -12.20 -9.51
N GLU A 448 -23.53 -13.37 -9.35
CA GLU A 448 -22.11 -13.59 -9.66
C GLU A 448 -21.82 -13.48 -11.16
N THR A 449 -22.71 -14.04 -11.98
CA THR A 449 -22.52 -14.21 -13.42
C THR A 449 -23.42 -13.33 -14.28
N ALA A 450 -24.27 -12.52 -13.68
CA ALA A 450 -25.16 -11.61 -14.37
C ALA A 450 -24.47 -10.29 -14.74
N ARG A 451 -25.04 -9.67 -15.77
CA ARG A 451 -24.85 -8.26 -16.10
C ARG A 451 -26.18 -7.64 -16.49
N LEU A 452 -26.24 -6.32 -16.57
CA LEU A 452 -27.41 -5.58 -17.03
C LEU A 452 -27.15 -4.99 -18.42
N ILE A 453 -28.13 -5.17 -19.29
CA ILE A 453 -28.12 -4.62 -20.66
C ILE A 453 -29.21 -3.56 -20.74
N SER A 454 -28.85 -2.34 -21.12
CA SER A 454 -29.81 -1.28 -21.39
C SER A 454 -30.51 -1.53 -22.73
N VAL A 455 -31.83 -1.39 -22.75
CA VAL A 455 -32.68 -1.45 -23.96
C VAL A 455 -32.80 -0.03 -24.51
N ALA A 456 -32.49 0.15 -25.79
CA ALA A 456 -32.71 1.42 -26.46
C ALA A 456 -34.20 1.65 -26.78
N PRO A 457 -34.65 2.91 -26.90
CA PRO A 457 -36.03 3.19 -27.33
C PRO A 457 -36.33 2.52 -28.66
N GLY A 458 -37.44 1.76 -28.72
CA GLY A 458 -37.88 1.06 -29.93
C GLY A 458 -37.20 -0.28 -30.22
N GLU A 459 -36.24 -0.72 -29.36
CA GLU A 459 -35.70 -2.09 -29.48
C GLU A 459 -36.72 -3.13 -28.99
N ASP A 460 -36.84 -4.19 -29.75
CA ASP A 460 -37.56 -5.40 -29.39
C ASP A 460 -36.61 -6.51 -28.89
N TRP A 461 -37.14 -7.62 -28.44
CA TRP A 461 -36.37 -8.77 -27.96
C TRP A 461 -35.38 -9.32 -28.99
N GLN A 462 -35.79 -9.34 -30.27
CA GLN A 462 -34.93 -9.82 -31.35
C GLN A 462 -33.76 -8.87 -31.61
N SER A 463 -33.98 -7.57 -31.57
CA SER A 463 -32.94 -6.52 -31.74
C SER A 463 -31.92 -6.61 -30.62
N VAL A 464 -32.37 -6.73 -29.35
CA VAL A 464 -31.48 -6.89 -28.20
C VAL A 464 -30.69 -8.21 -28.31
N ALA A 465 -31.35 -9.33 -28.67
CA ALA A 465 -30.68 -10.60 -28.84
C ALA A 465 -29.59 -10.54 -29.93
N ASN A 466 -29.89 -9.95 -31.08
CA ASN A 466 -28.94 -9.77 -32.19
C ASN A 466 -27.74 -8.90 -31.78
N ARG A 467 -27.99 -7.76 -31.11
CA ARG A 467 -26.95 -6.83 -30.66
C ARG A 467 -26.03 -7.43 -29.60
N THR A 468 -26.58 -8.25 -28.72
CA THR A 468 -25.84 -8.83 -27.59
C THR A 468 -25.25 -10.20 -27.90
N GLY A 469 -25.73 -10.88 -28.96
CA GLY A 469 -25.36 -12.25 -29.30
C GLY A 469 -25.92 -13.31 -28.32
N ILE A 470 -26.92 -12.91 -27.51
CA ILE A 470 -27.60 -13.84 -26.58
C ILE A 470 -28.82 -14.40 -27.25
N ASN A 471 -29.05 -15.73 -27.08
CA ASN A 471 -30.26 -16.35 -27.58
C ASN A 471 -31.51 -15.70 -26.95
N ILE A 472 -32.51 -15.40 -27.81
CA ILE A 472 -33.72 -14.69 -27.39
C ILE A 472 -34.48 -15.44 -26.28
N SER A 473 -34.58 -16.77 -26.36
CA SER A 473 -35.25 -17.61 -25.34
C SER A 473 -34.50 -17.53 -24.00
N GLN A 474 -33.18 -17.51 -24.03
CA GLN A 474 -32.36 -17.35 -22.84
C GLN A 474 -32.55 -15.92 -22.24
N LEU A 475 -32.56 -14.90 -23.09
CA LEU A 475 -32.77 -13.52 -22.63
C LEU A 475 -34.14 -13.36 -21.96
N GLN A 476 -35.20 -13.92 -22.59
CA GLN A 476 -36.56 -13.91 -22.02
C GLN A 476 -36.68 -14.70 -20.73
N SER A 477 -36.02 -15.88 -20.64
CA SER A 477 -36.05 -16.72 -19.41
C SER A 477 -35.35 -16.04 -18.21
N TRP A 478 -34.44 -15.14 -18.48
CA TRP A 478 -33.77 -14.33 -17.41
C TRP A 478 -34.58 -13.09 -17.02
N ASN A 479 -35.60 -12.73 -17.81
CA ASN A 479 -36.37 -11.50 -17.67
C ASN A 479 -37.88 -11.77 -17.73
N THR A 480 -38.34 -12.87 -17.13
CA THR A 480 -39.76 -13.25 -17.13
C THR A 480 -40.63 -12.13 -16.61
N GLY A 481 -41.71 -11.77 -17.30
CA GLY A 481 -42.65 -10.74 -16.91
C GLY A 481 -42.18 -9.31 -17.17
N ILE A 482 -41.04 -9.12 -17.84
CA ILE A 482 -40.55 -7.78 -18.21
C ILE A 482 -41.09 -7.40 -19.58
N GLU A 483 -41.81 -6.27 -19.65
CA GLU A 483 -42.15 -5.62 -20.90
C GLU A 483 -41.01 -4.69 -21.34
N LEU A 484 -40.67 -4.76 -22.64
CA LEU A 484 -39.67 -3.85 -23.21
C LEU A 484 -40.28 -2.46 -23.43
N LYS A 485 -39.97 -1.57 -22.52
CA LYS A 485 -40.25 -0.14 -22.66
C LYS A 485 -38.90 0.59 -22.66
N GLY A 486 -38.78 1.69 -23.37
CA GLY A 486 -37.53 2.45 -23.42
C GLY A 486 -36.91 2.66 -22.02
N ALA A 487 -35.58 2.62 -21.92
CA ALA A 487 -34.78 2.68 -20.70
C ALA A 487 -34.89 1.47 -19.75
N THR A 488 -35.49 0.35 -20.16
CA THR A 488 -35.50 -0.89 -19.38
C THR A 488 -34.10 -1.51 -19.35
N LYS A 489 -33.66 -2.02 -18.20
CA LYS A 489 -32.47 -2.85 -18.07
C LYS A 489 -32.88 -4.32 -18.00
N LEU A 490 -32.30 -5.13 -18.88
CA LEU A 490 -32.47 -6.58 -18.90
C LEU A 490 -31.30 -7.28 -18.21
N VAL A 491 -31.59 -8.34 -17.49
CA VAL A 491 -30.59 -9.22 -16.89
C VAL A 491 -30.11 -10.21 -17.96
N ALA A 492 -28.81 -10.40 -18.06
CA ALA A 492 -28.19 -11.32 -19.01
C ALA A 492 -26.97 -12.03 -18.40
N PRO A 493 -26.60 -13.24 -18.90
CA PRO A 493 -25.36 -13.88 -18.49
C PRO A 493 -24.13 -13.10 -18.95
N ASN A 494 -23.17 -12.87 -18.08
CA ASN A 494 -21.96 -12.12 -18.41
C ASN A 494 -21.09 -12.82 -19.49
N SER A 495 -21.03 -14.15 -19.45
CA SER A 495 -20.23 -14.97 -20.38
C SER A 495 -20.78 -15.00 -21.82
N SER A 496 -22.04 -14.61 -22.03
CA SER A 496 -22.71 -14.72 -23.33
C SER A 496 -22.69 -13.41 -24.12
N VAL A 497 -22.31 -12.30 -23.52
CA VAL A 497 -22.37 -11.00 -24.18
C VAL A 497 -21.11 -10.76 -25.00
N LYS A 498 -21.20 -10.94 -26.32
CA LYS A 498 -20.20 -10.44 -27.27
C LYS A 498 -20.49 -8.97 -27.53
N LEU A 499 -19.77 -8.09 -26.83
CA LEU A 499 -19.86 -6.64 -27.07
C LEU A 499 -19.16 -6.30 -28.38
N THR A 500 -19.86 -6.45 -29.49
CA THR A 500 -19.50 -5.77 -30.72
C THR A 500 -19.92 -4.32 -30.60
N LYS A 501 -18.96 -3.44 -30.38
CA LYS A 501 -19.07 -1.98 -30.32
C LYS A 501 -20.24 -1.44 -29.49
N TRP A 502 -19.92 -0.79 -28.39
CA TRP A 502 -20.84 0.09 -27.68
C TRP A 502 -21.40 1.14 -28.63
N VAL A 503 -22.60 0.94 -29.15
CA VAL A 503 -23.42 2.02 -29.69
C VAL A 503 -24.05 2.66 -28.47
N ARG A 504 -23.62 3.88 -28.19
CA ARG A 504 -24.14 4.72 -27.13
C ARG A 504 -25.66 4.79 -27.30
N ALA A 505 -26.42 4.17 -26.39
CA ALA A 505 -27.83 4.51 -26.29
C ALA A 505 -27.89 6.01 -25.98
N THR A 506 -28.38 6.78 -26.91
CA THR A 506 -28.72 8.18 -26.68
C THR A 506 -29.71 8.19 -25.54
N SER A 507 -29.31 8.67 -24.37
CA SER A 507 -30.17 8.84 -23.22
C SER A 507 -31.39 9.64 -23.65
N ALA A 508 -32.58 9.01 -23.62
CA ALA A 508 -33.82 9.73 -23.66
C ALA A 508 -33.85 10.66 -22.44
N GLN A 509 -33.88 11.91 -22.72
CA GLN A 509 -34.22 13.09 -21.93
C GLN A 509 -34.51 12.82 -20.44
N SER A 510 -33.47 12.89 -19.62
CA SER A 510 -33.58 13.51 -18.30
C SER A 510 -33.62 15.03 -18.56
N THR A 511 -34.64 15.69 -18.08
CA THR A 511 -34.75 17.16 -18.05
C THR A 511 -33.67 17.71 -17.12
N ALA A 512 -32.44 17.84 -17.60
CA ALA A 512 -31.35 18.57 -17.02
C ALA A 512 -30.40 18.96 -18.14
N ALA A 513 -30.30 20.23 -18.39
CA ALA A 513 -29.34 21.01 -19.17
C ALA A 513 -28.80 20.42 -20.50
N PRO A 514 -28.60 21.22 -21.53
CA PRO A 514 -28.24 20.78 -22.88
C PRO A 514 -26.92 19.99 -22.83
N ALA A 515 -26.88 18.88 -23.58
CA ALA A 515 -25.73 18.02 -23.73
C ALA A 515 -24.49 18.83 -24.11
N ALA A 516 -23.57 19.03 -23.17
CA ALA A 516 -22.25 19.55 -23.49
C ALA A 516 -21.57 18.55 -24.43
N GLY A 517 -21.09 19.04 -25.59
CA GLY A 517 -20.27 18.24 -26.50
C GLY A 517 -19.10 17.63 -25.76
N LEU A 518 -18.46 16.60 -26.33
CA LEU A 518 -17.24 16.03 -25.79
C LEU A 518 -16.05 16.55 -26.58
N ASP A 519 -15.15 17.21 -25.88
CA ASP A 519 -13.85 17.57 -26.41
C ASP A 519 -12.85 16.46 -26.19
N LYS A 520 -11.78 16.40 -26.98
CA LYS A 520 -10.68 15.48 -26.81
C LYS A 520 -9.42 16.25 -26.47
N VAL A 521 -8.70 15.72 -25.48
CA VAL A 521 -7.42 16.28 -25.04
C VAL A 521 -6.37 15.19 -25.16
N ARG A 522 -5.20 15.53 -25.69
CA ARG A 522 -4.05 14.63 -25.72
C ARG A 522 -3.22 14.80 -24.46
N ALA A 523 -3.01 13.71 -23.74
CA ALA A 523 -2.18 13.66 -22.55
C ALA A 523 -0.70 13.89 -22.91
N ARG A 524 0.02 14.59 -22.05
CA ARG A 524 1.48 14.70 -22.08
C ARG A 524 2.10 13.61 -21.21
N LYS A 525 3.38 13.39 -21.33
CA LYS A 525 4.11 12.46 -20.45
C LYS A 525 3.99 12.94 -18.98
N GLY A 526 3.54 12.05 -18.10
CA GLY A 526 3.31 12.36 -16.68
C GLY A 526 1.93 12.94 -16.34
N ASP A 527 1.06 13.18 -17.34
CA ASP A 527 -0.32 13.58 -17.08
C ASP A 527 -1.12 12.44 -16.45
N THR A 528 -2.09 12.82 -15.62
CA THR A 528 -3.12 11.93 -15.08
C THR A 528 -4.50 12.51 -15.44
N ILE A 529 -5.56 11.73 -15.27
CA ILE A 529 -6.93 12.25 -15.41
C ILE A 529 -7.15 13.46 -14.47
N ALA A 530 -6.61 13.39 -13.25
CA ALA A 530 -6.71 14.47 -12.27
C ALA A 530 -6.02 15.74 -12.76
N SER A 531 -4.80 15.65 -13.32
CA SER A 531 -4.07 16.82 -13.82
C SER A 531 -4.79 17.46 -15.01
N ILE A 532 -5.33 16.64 -15.93
CA ILE A 532 -6.09 17.10 -17.09
C ILE A 532 -7.41 17.77 -16.68
N ALA A 533 -8.11 17.20 -15.70
CA ALA A 533 -9.37 17.74 -15.17
C ALA A 533 -9.13 19.06 -14.43
N ALA A 534 -8.13 19.11 -13.55
CA ALA A 534 -7.76 20.33 -12.80
C ALA A 534 -7.37 21.49 -13.71
N ALA A 535 -6.55 21.23 -14.75
CA ALA A 535 -6.15 22.24 -15.72
C ALA A 535 -7.34 22.87 -16.49
N ARG A 536 -8.51 22.22 -16.45
CA ARG A 536 -9.72 22.64 -17.18
C ARG A 536 -10.90 22.98 -16.29
N ASN A 537 -10.69 22.97 -14.97
CA ASN A 537 -11.72 23.18 -13.96
C ASN A 537 -12.91 22.23 -14.11
N LEU A 538 -12.60 20.95 -14.38
CA LEU A 538 -13.55 19.84 -14.47
C LEU A 538 -13.42 18.93 -13.25
N ASP A 539 -14.50 18.21 -12.92
CA ASP A 539 -14.44 17.17 -11.91
C ASP A 539 -13.60 15.98 -12.41
N ALA A 540 -12.56 15.60 -11.66
CA ALA A 540 -11.65 14.54 -12.05
C ALA A 540 -12.34 13.16 -12.11
N ASN A 541 -13.33 12.92 -11.24
CA ASN A 541 -14.08 11.67 -11.23
C ASN A 541 -15.01 11.57 -12.43
N ASP A 542 -15.57 12.69 -12.88
CA ASP A 542 -16.40 12.73 -14.08
C ASP A 542 -15.56 12.44 -15.32
N VAL A 543 -14.36 13.02 -15.43
CA VAL A 543 -13.44 12.75 -16.53
C VAL A 543 -12.92 11.30 -16.45
N ALA A 544 -12.60 10.79 -15.28
CA ALA A 544 -12.21 9.39 -15.04
C ALA A 544 -13.31 8.43 -15.51
N ARG A 545 -14.54 8.69 -15.12
CA ARG A 545 -15.73 7.94 -15.50
C ARG A 545 -15.97 7.96 -17.03
N LEU A 546 -15.80 9.12 -17.65
CA LEU A 546 -15.96 9.30 -19.11
C LEU A 546 -14.96 8.46 -19.93
N ASN A 547 -13.78 8.24 -19.38
CA ASN A 547 -12.68 7.58 -20.07
C ASN A 547 -12.42 6.13 -19.60
N GLY A 548 -13.03 5.71 -18.50
CA GLY A 548 -12.78 4.39 -17.91
C GLY A 548 -11.36 4.24 -17.37
N ILE A 549 -10.75 5.34 -16.89
CA ILE A 549 -9.37 5.39 -16.40
C ILE A 549 -9.41 5.96 -15.00
N SER A 550 -8.66 5.35 -14.06
CA SER A 550 -8.55 5.86 -12.69
C SER A 550 -7.97 7.29 -12.70
N VAL A 551 -8.44 8.11 -11.76
CA VAL A 551 -8.05 9.53 -11.63
C VAL A 551 -6.53 9.71 -11.56
N ASP A 552 -5.83 8.76 -10.93
CA ASP A 552 -4.40 8.80 -10.67
C ASP A 552 -3.54 8.03 -11.68
N THR A 553 -4.17 7.37 -12.65
CA THR A 553 -3.41 6.61 -13.66
C THR A 553 -2.56 7.57 -14.50
N GLU A 554 -1.25 7.34 -14.53
CA GLU A 554 -0.36 8.05 -15.42
C GLU A 554 -0.69 7.71 -16.88
N LEU A 555 -0.97 8.72 -17.67
CA LEU A 555 -1.39 8.59 -19.06
C LEU A 555 -0.16 8.53 -19.98
N ARG A 556 -0.29 7.80 -21.09
CA ARG A 556 0.76 7.76 -22.10
C ARG A 556 0.77 9.08 -22.86
N ALA A 557 1.96 9.57 -23.22
CA ALA A 557 2.08 10.73 -24.09
C ALA A 557 1.32 10.50 -25.40
N GLY A 558 0.44 11.45 -25.78
CA GLY A 558 -0.43 11.35 -26.95
C GLY A 558 -1.75 10.60 -26.73
N GLN A 559 -2.01 10.03 -25.56
CA GLN A 559 -3.27 9.36 -25.25
C GLN A 559 -4.43 10.36 -25.28
N GLU A 560 -5.49 10.05 -26.04
CA GLU A 560 -6.69 10.89 -26.14
C GLU A 560 -7.62 10.66 -24.95
N ILE A 561 -7.95 11.75 -24.25
CA ILE A 561 -8.85 11.79 -23.10
C ILE A 561 -10.07 12.61 -23.47
N LYS A 562 -11.26 12.06 -23.29
CA LYS A 562 -12.56 12.73 -23.50
C LYS A 562 -12.87 13.58 -22.28
N ILE A 563 -13.26 14.83 -22.52
CA ILE A 563 -13.67 15.78 -21.49
C ILE A 563 -14.99 16.44 -21.89
N PRO A 564 -15.82 16.91 -20.93
CA PRO A 564 -17.00 17.71 -21.23
C PRO A 564 -16.62 19.03 -21.92
N SER A 565 -17.27 19.38 -23.03
CA SER A 565 -17.07 20.68 -23.69
C SER A 565 -17.63 21.82 -22.84
N ARG A 566 -16.91 22.93 -22.76
CA ARG A 566 -17.44 24.15 -22.13
C ARG A 566 -18.52 24.75 -23.05
N THR A 567 -19.75 24.82 -22.58
CA THR A 567 -20.75 25.72 -23.15
C THR A 567 -20.35 27.16 -22.79
N THR A 568 -19.86 27.90 -23.76
CA THR A 568 -19.76 29.37 -23.65
C THR A 568 -21.18 29.93 -23.60
N ALA A 569 -21.56 30.49 -22.45
CA ALA A 569 -22.80 31.28 -22.38
C ALA A 569 -22.72 32.43 -23.38
N PRO A 570 -23.79 32.73 -24.16
CA PRO A 570 -23.77 33.85 -25.07
C PRO A 570 -23.64 35.15 -24.27
N SER A 571 -22.65 35.96 -24.63
CA SER A 571 -22.45 37.30 -24.08
C SER A 571 -23.68 38.13 -24.41
N ARG A 572 -24.44 38.59 -23.43
CA ARG A 572 -25.42 39.67 -23.61
C ARG A 572 -24.62 40.93 -23.99
N ARG A 573 -24.70 41.30 -25.26
CA ARG A 573 -24.37 42.68 -25.67
C ARG A 573 -25.42 43.61 -25.05
N ARG A 574 -24.96 44.61 -24.35
CA ARG A 574 -25.68 45.87 -24.15
C ARG A 574 -25.49 46.78 -25.34
#